data_dd81af2a67edeb508376fb1c287375c6
#
_entry.id   dd81af2a67edeb508376fb1c287375c6
#
_cell.length_a   1.000
_cell.length_b   1.000
_cell.length_c   1.000
_cell.angle_alpha   90.00
_cell.angle_beta   90.00
_cell.angle_gamma   90.00
#
_symmetry.space_group_name_H-M   'P 1'
#
loop_
_entity.id
_entity.type
_entity.pdbx_description
1 polymer ?
#
loop_
_entity_poly.entity_id
_entity_poly.type
_entity_poly.pdbx_seq_one_letter_code
_entity_poly.pdbx_strand_id
1 'polypeptide(L)'
;MPQRIAAPEGMALAAIDAEIRRAKTAPVDDVPMFRKIMRATRLPLPLRRLSWAVGLNFGRQRGNWFGSFAVSSVAAYGGGELHPITPGPFIVSYGVVEADQSIHVVIRWDHRVTDAAPIARVLTQLEQVLNTEITAELRAAGSKPIRAVGA
;
A
#
# COMPACT_ATOMS: atom_id res chain seq x y z
N MET A 1 -8.89 2.92 3.86
CA MET A 1 -8.25 3.04 5.17
C MET A 1 -6.89 2.39 5.13
N PRO A 2 -5.87 2.89 5.84
CA PRO A 2 -4.57 2.23 5.86
C PRO A 2 -4.65 0.92 6.65
N GLN A 3 -4.22 -0.16 6.02
CA GLN A 3 -4.12 -1.50 6.62
C GLN A 3 -2.68 -1.99 6.45
N ARG A 4 -2.12 -2.57 7.51
CA ARG A 4 -0.81 -3.22 7.44
C ARG A 4 -0.99 -4.72 7.24
N ILE A 5 -0.40 -5.24 6.18
CA ILE A 5 -0.29 -6.67 5.93
C ILE A 5 1.16 -7.06 6.30
N ALA A 6 1.32 -8.01 7.20
CA ALA A 6 2.63 -8.47 7.62
C ALA A 6 3.04 -9.69 6.79
N ALA A 7 4.29 -9.71 6.31
CA ALA A 7 4.87 -10.79 5.54
C ALA A 7 3.98 -11.27 4.37
N PRO A 8 3.54 -10.36 3.46
CA PRO A 8 2.64 -10.72 2.37
C PRO A 8 3.26 -11.72 1.38
N GLU A 9 4.58 -11.82 1.34
CA GLU A 9 5.33 -12.75 0.50
C GLU A 9 5.04 -14.23 0.79
N GLY A 10 4.55 -14.54 1.97
CA GLY A 10 4.13 -15.89 2.37
C GLY A 10 2.63 -16.16 2.23
N MET A 11 1.86 -15.19 1.71
CA MET A 11 0.40 -15.28 1.64
C MET A 11 -0.05 -15.55 0.20
N ALA A 12 -1.06 -16.42 0.04
CA ALA A 12 -1.76 -16.55 -1.23
C ALA A 12 -2.52 -15.25 -1.59
N LEU A 13 -2.64 -14.92 -2.87
CA LEU A 13 -3.33 -13.71 -3.36
C LEU A 13 -4.76 -13.58 -2.82
N ALA A 14 -5.50 -14.68 -2.75
CA ALA A 14 -6.84 -14.71 -2.17
C ALA A 14 -6.88 -14.30 -0.69
N ALA A 15 -5.86 -14.66 0.09
CA ALA A 15 -5.76 -14.26 1.49
C ALA A 15 -5.44 -12.77 1.64
N ILE A 16 -4.57 -12.24 0.78
CA ILE A 16 -4.27 -10.80 0.72
C ILE A 16 -5.53 -10.00 0.36
N ASP A 17 -6.27 -10.44 -0.67
CA ASP A 17 -7.52 -9.78 -1.10
C ASP A 17 -8.58 -9.80 0.01
N ALA A 18 -8.75 -10.95 0.69
CA ALA A 18 -9.67 -11.05 1.82
C ALA A 18 -9.32 -10.09 2.97
N GLU A 19 -8.02 -9.94 3.28
CA GLU A 19 -7.55 -9.01 4.32
C GLU A 19 -7.81 -7.54 3.92
N ILE A 20 -7.57 -7.20 2.65
CA ILE A 20 -7.85 -5.86 2.12
C ILE A 20 -9.35 -5.57 2.15
N ARG A 21 -10.19 -6.50 1.71
CA ARG A 21 -11.66 -6.36 1.74
C ARG A 21 -12.16 -6.18 3.16
N ARG A 22 -11.69 -7.01 4.10
CA ARG A 22 -12.03 -6.89 5.50
C ARG A 22 -11.69 -5.51 6.04
N ALA A 23 -10.51 -4.99 5.74
CA ALA A 23 -10.10 -3.65 6.18
C ALA A 23 -10.93 -2.52 5.55
N LYS A 24 -11.43 -2.70 4.32
CA LYS A 24 -12.29 -1.71 3.65
C LYS A 24 -13.70 -1.65 4.23
N THR A 25 -14.23 -2.77 4.68
CA THR A 25 -15.62 -2.90 5.20
C THR A 25 -15.72 -2.77 6.71
N ALA A 26 -14.62 -2.99 7.44
CA ALA A 26 -14.62 -2.89 8.90
C ALA A 26 -14.88 -1.46 9.38
N PRO A 27 -15.60 -1.29 10.49
CA PRO A 27 -15.68 -0.01 11.18
C PRO A 27 -14.28 0.54 11.48
N VAL A 28 -14.14 1.87 11.43
CA VAL A 28 -12.85 2.55 11.65
C VAL A 28 -12.18 2.13 12.95
N ASP A 29 -12.97 1.96 14.00
CA ASP A 29 -12.52 1.60 15.34
C ASP A 29 -12.01 0.14 15.44
N ASP A 30 -12.35 -0.72 14.49
CA ASP A 30 -11.92 -2.11 14.46
C ASP A 30 -10.61 -2.31 13.69
N VAL A 31 -10.13 -1.29 12.97
CA VAL A 31 -8.86 -1.34 12.26
C VAL A 31 -7.70 -1.10 13.24
N PRO A 32 -6.80 -2.09 13.47
CA PRO A 32 -5.77 -2.01 14.52
C PRO A 32 -4.84 -0.81 14.35
N MET A 33 -4.48 -0.48 13.11
CA MET A 33 -3.62 0.67 12.80
C MET A 33 -4.30 1.98 13.20
N PHE A 34 -5.58 2.12 12.90
CA PHE A 34 -6.35 3.32 13.21
C PHE A 34 -6.53 3.50 14.72
N ARG A 35 -6.85 2.41 15.46
CA ARG A 35 -6.90 2.42 16.93
C ARG A 35 -5.58 2.89 17.55
N LYS A 36 -4.45 2.46 17.01
CA LYS A 36 -3.12 2.87 17.47
C LYS A 36 -2.90 4.37 17.28
N ILE A 37 -3.26 4.90 16.12
CA ILE A 37 -3.18 6.33 15.82
C ILE A 37 -4.09 7.11 16.77
N MET A 38 -5.35 6.70 16.92
CA MET A 38 -6.32 7.37 17.79
C MET A 38 -5.88 7.37 19.27
N ARG A 39 -5.27 6.28 19.75
CA ARG A 39 -4.68 6.28 21.10
C ARG A 39 -3.54 7.30 21.23
N ALA A 40 -2.68 7.38 20.22
CA ALA A 40 -1.58 8.36 20.22
C ALA A 40 -2.09 9.81 20.20
N THR A 41 -3.20 10.10 19.50
CA THR A 41 -3.79 11.46 19.48
C THR A 41 -4.43 11.87 20.80
N ARG A 42 -4.86 10.91 21.63
CA ARG A 42 -5.43 11.19 22.98
C ARG A 42 -4.38 11.49 24.05
N LEU A 43 -3.10 11.29 23.74
CA LEU A 43 -2.02 11.63 24.66
C LEU A 43 -1.89 13.14 24.86
N PRO A 44 -1.49 13.61 26.06
CA PRO A 44 -1.07 15.00 26.27
C PRO A 44 -0.02 15.43 25.24
N LEU A 45 -0.01 16.70 24.87
CA LEU A 45 0.81 17.23 23.78
C LEU A 45 2.30 16.79 23.84
N PRO A 46 3.01 16.85 24.99
CA PRO A 46 4.40 16.45 25.06
C PRO A 46 4.60 14.95 24.80
N LEU A 47 3.74 14.09 25.35
CA LEU A 47 3.80 12.64 25.14
C LEU A 47 3.44 12.26 23.70
N ARG A 48 2.47 12.97 23.11
CA ARG A 48 2.12 12.80 21.70
C ARG A 48 3.28 13.17 20.78
N ARG A 49 3.94 14.31 21.02
CA ARG A 49 5.14 14.70 20.27
C ARG A 49 6.25 13.67 20.39
N LEU A 50 6.50 13.18 21.61
CA LEU A 50 7.49 12.15 21.84
C LEU A 50 7.17 10.84 21.11
N SER A 51 5.91 10.37 21.18
CA SER A 51 5.50 9.15 20.50
C SER A 51 5.67 9.23 18.99
N TRP A 52 5.33 10.38 18.38
CA TRP A 52 5.56 10.62 16.95
C TRP A 52 7.05 10.74 16.62
N ALA A 53 7.84 11.42 17.45
CA ALA A 53 9.28 11.53 17.26
C ALA A 53 9.94 10.14 17.29
N VAL A 54 9.58 9.29 18.24
CA VAL A 54 10.06 7.90 18.31
C VAL A 54 9.60 7.10 17.11
N GLY A 55 8.32 7.15 16.78
CA GLY A 55 7.73 6.38 15.66
C GLY A 55 8.31 6.75 14.28
N LEU A 56 8.70 8.00 14.09
CA LEU A 56 9.21 8.49 12.80
C LEU A 56 10.74 8.42 12.68
N ASN A 57 11.48 8.61 13.76
CA ASN A 57 12.95 8.74 13.71
C ASN A 57 13.68 7.42 13.99
N PHE A 58 13.07 6.46 14.68
CA PHE A 58 13.69 5.16 14.89
C PHE A 58 13.28 4.19 13.77
N GLY A 59 14.20 3.81 12.88
CA GLY A 59 13.94 3.03 11.69
C GLY A 59 13.17 1.73 11.95
N ARG A 60 13.51 0.99 13.01
CA ARG A 60 12.78 -0.22 13.42
C ARG A 60 11.32 0.08 13.81
N GLN A 61 11.10 1.16 14.57
CA GLN A 61 9.75 1.58 14.97
C GLN A 61 8.96 2.11 13.77
N ARG A 62 9.61 2.86 12.89
CA ARG A 62 9.00 3.35 11.64
C ARG A 62 8.50 2.18 10.78
N GLY A 63 9.31 1.13 10.58
CA GLY A 63 8.90 -0.09 9.90
C GLY A 63 7.75 -0.83 10.60
N ASN A 64 7.76 -0.90 11.93
CA ASN A 64 6.68 -1.51 12.70
C ASN A 64 5.36 -0.73 12.65
N TRP A 65 5.42 0.59 12.46
CA TRP A 65 4.22 1.44 12.42
C TRP A 65 3.66 1.56 11.01
N PHE A 66 4.52 1.76 10.02
CA PHE A 66 4.12 2.15 8.66
C PHE A 66 4.45 1.10 7.59
N GLY A 67 5.15 0.02 7.97
CA GLY A 67 5.64 -0.97 7.01
C GLY A 67 6.89 -0.52 6.25
N SER A 68 7.38 -1.37 5.37
CA SER A 68 8.53 -1.12 4.50
C SER A 68 8.14 -0.33 3.24
N PHE A 69 6.94 -0.54 2.73
CA PHE A 69 6.36 0.22 1.62
C PHE A 69 4.84 0.33 1.79
N ALA A 70 4.24 1.27 1.10
CA ALA A 70 2.79 1.45 1.04
C ALA A 70 2.29 1.27 -0.40
N VAL A 71 1.05 0.82 -0.54
CA VAL A 71 0.32 0.79 -1.81
C VAL A 71 -0.94 1.64 -1.66
N SER A 72 -1.21 2.50 -2.64
CA SER A 72 -2.40 3.36 -2.65
C SER A 72 -3.01 3.43 -4.03
N SER A 73 -4.34 3.41 -4.10
CA SER A 73 -5.05 3.62 -5.35
C SER A 73 -6.40 4.26 -5.08
N VAL A 74 -6.83 5.10 -6.01
CA VAL A 74 -8.19 5.66 -6.10
C VAL A 74 -8.91 5.23 -7.37
N ALA A 75 -8.39 4.21 -8.06
CA ALA A 75 -8.97 3.68 -9.29
C ALA A 75 -10.44 3.27 -9.11
N ALA A 76 -10.81 2.73 -7.94
CA ALA A 76 -12.20 2.38 -7.62
C ALA A 76 -13.17 3.57 -7.62
N TYR A 77 -12.66 4.80 -7.57
CA TYR A 77 -13.44 6.05 -7.61
C TYR A 77 -13.24 6.79 -8.94
N GLY A 78 -12.70 6.13 -9.95
CA GLY A 78 -12.39 6.75 -11.24
C GLY A 78 -11.23 7.74 -11.20
N GLY A 79 -10.48 7.77 -10.10
CA GLY A 79 -9.33 8.65 -9.95
C GLY A 79 -8.10 8.13 -10.68
N GLY A 80 -7.39 9.03 -11.34
CA GLY A 80 -6.13 8.72 -12.00
C GLY A 80 -4.97 8.60 -11.02
N GLU A 81 -3.83 9.15 -11.40
CA GLU A 81 -2.60 9.09 -10.62
C GLU A 81 -2.68 9.90 -9.33
N LEU A 82 -2.30 9.30 -8.23
CA LEU A 82 -2.19 9.94 -6.93
C LEU A 82 -0.75 10.16 -6.51
N HIS A 83 -0.53 11.25 -5.78
CA HIS A 83 0.76 11.60 -5.19
C HIS A 83 0.69 11.66 -3.65
N PRO A 84 0.35 10.55 -2.98
CA PRO A 84 0.19 10.56 -1.53
C PRO A 84 1.53 10.75 -0.82
N ILE A 85 1.47 11.40 0.33
CA ILE A 85 2.61 11.50 1.24
C ILE A 85 2.51 10.35 2.23
N THR A 86 3.62 9.63 2.42
CA THR A 86 3.72 8.53 3.39
C THR A 86 4.89 8.76 4.34
N PRO A 87 4.78 8.36 5.61
CA PRO A 87 5.93 8.28 6.50
C PRO A 87 6.92 7.17 6.12
N GLY A 88 6.49 6.19 5.29
CA GLY A 88 7.34 5.11 4.78
C GLY A 88 8.33 5.60 3.72
N PRO A 89 9.40 4.82 3.47
CA PRO A 89 10.42 5.19 2.47
C PRO A 89 9.93 5.03 1.03
N PHE A 90 8.95 4.17 0.78
CA PHE A 90 8.43 3.88 -0.55
C PHE A 90 6.90 3.88 -0.56
N ILE A 91 6.32 4.40 -1.63
CA ILE A 91 4.91 4.24 -1.92
C ILE A 91 4.70 3.96 -3.40
N VAL A 92 3.93 2.91 -3.67
CA VAL A 92 3.45 2.55 -4.99
C VAL A 92 2.04 3.07 -5.14
N SER A 93 1.75 3.79 -6.21
CA SER A 93 0.39 4.19 -6.55
C SER A 93 0.05 3.75 -7.97
N TYR A 94 -1.21 3.45 -8.21
CA TYR A 94 -1.72 3.10 -9.54
C TYR A 94 -3.08 3.73 -9.77
N GLY A 95 -3.32 4.08 -11.04
CA GLY A 95 -4.55 4.71 -11.51
C GLY A 95 -5.60 3.70 -12.01
N VAL A 96 -6.53 4.21 -12.80
CA VAL A 96 -7.54 3.43 -13.50
C VAL A 96 -6.92 2.60 -14.62
N VAL A 97 -7.63 1.56 -15.04
CA VAL A 97 -7.29 0.82 -16.26
C VAL A 97 -7.63 1.69 -17.47
N GLU A 98 -6.66 1.97 -18.31
CA GLU A 98 -6.80 2.74 -19.53
C GLU A 98 -7.56 1.95 -20.62
N ALA A 99 -7.97 2.64 -21.69
CA ALA A 99 -8.72 2.01 -22.78
C ALA A 99 -7.95 0.89 -23.50
N ASP A 100 -6.63 0.97 -23.52
CA ASP A 100 -5.71 -0.04 -24.06
C ASP A 100 -5.38 -1.17 -23.07
N GLN A 101 -6.09 -1.25 -21.95
CA GLN A 101 -5.89 -2.22 -20.86
C GLN A 101 -4.57 -2.04 -20.10
N SER A 102 -3.88 -0.94 -20.26
CA SER A 102 -2.71 -0.59 -19.46
C SER A 102 -3.10 0.04 -18.13
N ILE A 103 -2.16 0.03 -17.17
CA ILE A 103 -2.28 0.72 -15.87
C ILE A 103 -1.01 1.50 -15.62
N HIS A 104 -1.12 2.78 -15.35
CA HIS A 104 0.00 3.59 -14.90
C HIS A 104 0.35 3.28 -13.45
N VAL A 105 1.60 2.88 -13.22
CA VAL A 105 2.15 2.61 -11.88
C VAL A 105 3.26 3.60 -11.58
N VAL A 106 3.18 4.24 -10.42
CA VAL A 106 4.16 5.22 -9.97
C VAL A 106 4.76 4.79 -8.65
N ILE A 107 6.09 4.80 -8.56
CA ILE A 107 6.82 4.62 -7.30
C ILE A 107 7.37 5.97 -6.86
N ARG A 108 7.07 6.35 -5.63
CA ARG A 108 7.69 7.47 -4.94
C ARG A 108 8.56 6.96 -3.82
N TRP A 109 9.70 7.58 -3.64
CA TRP A 109 10.66 7.13 -2.63
C TRP A 109 11.38 8.31 -1.97
N ASP A 110 11.95 8.02 -0.84
CA ASP A 110 12.82 8.96 -0.12
C ASP A 110 14.25 8.83 -0.69
N HIS A 111 14.74 9.87 -1.36
CA HIS A 111 16.08 9.91 -1.95
C HIS A 111 17.22 9.71 -0.94
N ARG A 112 16.95 9.88 0.37
CA ARG A 112 17.92 9.56 1.43
C ARG A 112 18.15 8.05 1.59
N VAL A 113 17.22 7.24 1.09
CA VAL A 113 17.28 5.77 1.20
C VAL A 113 17.92 5.14 -0.03
N THR A 114 17.62 5.66 -1.22
CA THR A 114 18.16 5.13 -2.48
C THR A 114 18.08 6.15 -3.62
N ASP A 115 18.89 5.95 -4.64
CA ASP A 115 18.88 6.74 -5.87
C ASP A 115 17.85 6.24 -6.90
N ALA A 116 17.69 6.98 -7.99
CA ALA A 116 16.72 6.70 -9.04
C ALA A 116 17.03 5.41 -9.84
N ALA A 117 18.29 5.07 -10.03
CA ALA A 117 18.67 3.92 -10.87
C ALA A 117 18.21 2.56 -10.32
N PRO A 118 18.30 2.25 -9.01
CA PRO A 118 17.65 1.08 -8.42
C PRO A 118 16.14 1.09 -8.59
N ILE A 119 15.48 2.24 -8.44
CA ILE A 119 14.02 2.36 -8.59
C ILE A 119 13.57 2.07 -10.02
N ALA A 120 14.29 2.58 -11.02
CA ALA A 120 14.00 2.27 -12.42
C ALA A 120 14.07 0.76 -12.70
N ARG A 121 15.08 0.07 -12.16
CA ARG A 121 15.18 -1.39 -12.27
C ARG A 121 14.03 -2.12 -11.59
N VAL A 122 13.63 -1.66 -10.41
CA VAL A 122 12.47 -2.23 -9.68
C VAL A 122 11.18 -2.03 -10.47
N LEU A 123 10.97 -0.88 -11.11
CA LEU A 123 9.79 -0.66 -11.97
C LEU A 123 9.75 -1.63 -13.15
N THR A 124 10.86 -1.80 -13.86
CA THR A 124 10.95 -2.76 -14.98
C THR A 124 10.69 -4.20 -14.50
N GLN A 125 11.27 -4.57 -13.36
CA GLN A 125 11.05 -5.89 -12.79
C GLN A 125 9.60 -6.08 -12.31
N LEU A 126 8.99 -5.07 -11.71
CA LEU A 126 7.58 -5.10 -11.29
C LEU A 126 6.65 -5.31 -12.49
N GLU A 127 6.88 -4.57 -13.58
CA GLU A 127 6.11 -4.73 -14.82
C GLU A 127 6.23 -6.17 -15.35
N GLN A 128 7.45 -6.71 -15.41
CA GLN A 128 7.67 -8.09 -15.84
C GLN A 128 6.92 -9.10 -14.96
N VAL A 129 7.06 -9.01 -13.64
CA VAL A 129 6.40 -9.93 -12.69
C VAL A 129 4.87 -9.84 -12.80
N LEU A 130 4.30 -8.66 -12.90
CA LEU A 130 2.86 -8.47 -13.05
C LEU A 130 2.33 -9.08 -14.35
N ASN A 131 3.05 -8.90 -15.46
CA ASN A 131 2.64 -9.40 -16.77
C ASN A 131 2.88 -10.90 -16.97
N THR A 132 3.74 -11.54 -16.17
CA THR A 132 4.07 -12.96 -16.29
C THR A 132 3.56 -13.78 -15.11
N GLU A 133 4.22 -13.70 -13.97
CA GLU A 133 4.00 -14.57 -12.81
C GLU A 133 2.61 -14.35 -12.20
N ILE A 134 2.28 -13.09 -11.88
CA ILE A 134 0.99 -12.74 -11.26
C ILE A 134 -0.17 -13.03 -12.22
N THR A 135 -0.01 -12.73 -13.50
CA THR A 135 -1.03 -13.07 -14.52
C THR A 135 -1.26 -14.58 -14.62
N ALA A 136 -0.20 -15.39 -14.58
CA ALA A 136 -0.30 -16.84 -14.57
C ALA A 136 -0.99 -17.37 -13.31
N GLU A 137 -0.62 -16.84 -12.13
CA GLU A 137 -1.25 -17.21 -10.86
C GLU A 137 -2.74 -16.86 -10.82
N LEU A 138 -3.12 -15.67 -11.29
CA LEU A 138 -4.52 -15.25 -11.37
C LEU A 138 -5.34 -16.14 -12.30
N ARG A 139 -4.79 -16.53 -13.45
CA ARG A 139 -5.44 -17.46 -14.40
C ARG A 139 -5.62 -18.84 -13.77
N ALA A 140 -4.60 -19.36 -13.09
CA ALA A 140 -4.66 -20.64 -12.38
C ALA A 140 -5.68 -20.64 -11.23
N ALA A 141 -5.84 -19.52 -10.54
CA ALA A 141 -6.82 -19.35 -9.46
C ALA A 141 -8.27 -19.22 -9.96
N GLY A 142 -8.53 -19.19 -11.26
CA GLY A 142 -9.87 -19.07 -11.84
C GLY A 142 -10.55 -17.73 -11.53
N SER A 143 -9.78 -16.70 -11.27
CA SER A 143 -10.30 -15.36 -10.97
C SER A 143 -11.11 -14.83 -12.14
N LYS A 144 -12.44 -14.71 -11.95
CA LYS A 144 -13.28 -13.94 -12.88
C LYS A 144 -12.72 -12.52 -12.96
N PRO A 145 -12.70 -11.93 -14.18
CA PRO A 145 -12.25 -10.55 -14.33
C PRO A 145 -13.04 -9.65 -13.35
N ILE A 146 -12.32 -8.78 -12.68
CA ILE A 146 -12.89 -7.78 -11.76
C ILE A 146 -13.88 -6.96 -12.57
N ARG A 147 -15.19 -7.18 -12.35
CA ARG A 147 -16.18 -6.25 -12.87
C ARG A 147 -15.87 -4.89 -12.24
N ALA A 148 -15.55 -3.91 -13.06
CA ALA A 148 -15.55 -2.52 -12.65
C ALA A 148 -16.88 -2.28 -11.93
N VAL A 149 -16.81 -1.85 -10.66
CA VAL A 149 -17.99 -1.42 -9.94
C VAL A 149 -18.41 -0.14 -10.62
N GLY A 150 -19.37 -0.29 -11.51
CA GLY A 150 -19.96 0.82 -12.23
C GLY A 150 -20.74 1.71 -11.27
N ALA A 151 -20.63 2.99 -11.57
CA ALA A 151 -21.46 4.13 -11.23
C ALA A 151 -22.52 3.96 -10.15
#